data_7a02be88410dbe1c504dcd1e1fd8977b
#
_entry.id   7a02be88410dbe1c504dcd1e1fd8977b
#
_cell.length_a   1.000
_cell.length_b   1.000
_cell.length_c   1.000
_cell.angle_alpha   90.00
_cell.angle_beta   90.00
_cell.angle_gamma   90.00
#
_symmetry.space_group_name_H-M   'P 1'
#
loop_
_entity.id
_entity.type
_entity.pdbx_description
1 polymer ?
#
loop_
_entity_poly.entity_id
_entity_poly.type
_entity_poly.pdbx_seq_one_letter_code
_entity_poly.pdbx_strand_id
1 'polypeptide(L)'
;MSIADVRRNGGSVFVLQNSLELIGNTPLVDVSILSPNPNVRLIAKLESQNPFGSVKDRIAKSMIEDAERTGRLMPGQRIVEPSSGNTGIALAAIARMKGYPITILMPTSVSIERRQMLEVFGAEIILTPGEEGSNGAVRRAQELAAQHPEWCFLYQYGNDANPRAHYETTGPEIYRDCPEITHFVAGLGTSGTLMGVGKYLKEQNPDIKLVAVEPPLGERVEGLRNLDDGYIPPVFDNWHGRELLDRKRVVRPRESLEWTRRIVAECGIFAGISSGASLAGAVKVASEIEEGVIVFIVCDGGWKYLSTGAYTDDLDQAEANAEKIIYF
;
A
#
# COMPACT_ATOMS: atom_id res chain seq x y z
N MET A 1 9.57 22.16 4.05
CA MET A 1 10.67 22.17 3.04
C MET A 1 11.16 20.74 2.92
N SER A 2 11.10 20.11 1.75
CA SER A 2 11.49 18.70 1.59
C SER A 2 13.01 18.55 1.47
N ILE A 3 13.54 17.34 1.73
CA ILE A 3 14.96 17.01 1.50
C ILE A 3 15.35 17.31 0.03
N ALA A 4 14.42 17.15 -0.92
CA ALA A 4 14.62 17.49 -2.31
C ALA A 4 14.78 19.01 -2.54
N ASP A 5 14.04 19.84 -1.80
CA ASP A 5 14.14 21.30 -1.88
C ASP A 5 15.49 21.81 -1.33
N VAL A 6 16.00 21.16 -0.28
CA VAL A 6 17.32 21.46 0.30
C VAL A 6 18.44 21.13 -0.67
N ARG A 7 18.37 19.97 -1.35
CA ARG A 7 19.38 19.57 -2.34
C ARG A 7 19.42 20.46 -3.58
N ARG A 8 18.30 20.99 -4.01
CA ARG A 8 18.21 21.89 -5.18
C ARG A 8 18.78 23.29 -4.91
N ASN A 9 18.74 23.76 -3.66
CA ASN A 9 19.09 25.14 -3.30
C ASN A 9 20.44 25.29 -2.60
N GLY A 10 21.29 24.24 -2.56
CA GLY A 10 22.62 24.31 -1.89
C GLY A 10 22.57 24.56 -0.38
N GLY A 11 21.41 24.30 0.25
CA GLY A 11 21.22 24.47 1.68
C GLY A 11 21.85 23.36 2.53
N SER A 12 22.05 23.64 3.81
CA SER A 12 22.58 22.69 4.78
C SER A 12 21.71 21.41 4.86
N VAL A 13 22.36 20.26 4.96
CA VAL A 13 21.66 18.98 5.22
C VAL A 13 21.00 19.08 6.58
N PHE A 14 19.66 19.02 6.61
CA PHE A 14 18.93 18.93 7.88
C PHE A 14 19.13 17.55 8.47
N VAL A 15 19.55 17.50 9.72
CA VAL A 15 19.53 16.27 10.51
C VAL A 15 18.09 16.08 10.99
N LEU A 16 17.42 15.03 10.51
CA LEU A 16 16.08 14.66 10.97
C LEU A 16 16.17 14.14 12.42
N GLN A 17 15.15 14.42 13.22
CA GLN A 17 15.13 14.01 14.62
C GLN A 17 14.84 12.52 14.79
N ASN A 18 14.05 11.95 13.88
CA ASN A 18 13.70 10.54 13.89
C ASN A 18 13.24 10.07 12.48
N SER A 19 13.11 8.75 12.31
CA SER A 19 12.72 8.14 11.03
C SER A 19 11.28 8.43 10.59
N LEU A 20 10.39 8.88 11.47
CA LEU A 20 9.02 9.26 11.10
C LEU A 20 8.98 10.48 10.18
N GLU A 21 10.02 11.32 10.21
CA GLU A 21 10.15 12.47 9.33
C GLU A 21 10.58 12.09 7.89
N LEU A 22 11.04 10.84 7.70
CA LEU A 22 11.35 10.27 6.38
C LEU A 22 10.09 9.78 5.65
N ILE A 23 8.96 9.62 6.35
CA ILE A 23 7.74 9.12 5.74
C ILE A 23 7.20 10.15 4.75
N GLY A 24 7.03 9.71 3.51
CA GLY A 24 6.59 10.57 2.41
C GLY A 24 7.75 11.12 1.57
N ASN A 25 7.42 12.05 0.68
CA ASN A 25 8.35 12.62 -0.32
C ASN A 25 9.13 11.55 -1.10
N THR A 26 8.46 10.44 -1.39
CA THR A 26 9.02 9.33 -2.15
C THR A 26 9.24 9.73 -3.62
N PRO A 27 10.29 9.22 -4.29
CA PRO A 27 10.59 9.64 -5.65
C PRO A 27 9.62 9.08 -6.69
N LEU A 28 9.51 9.79 -7.81
CA LEU A 28 8.98 9.31 -9.07
C LEU A 28 10.14 8.85 -9.97
N VAL A 29 10.00 7.70 -10.63
CA VAL A 29 10.99 7.14 -11.54
C VAL A 29 10.33 6.82 -12.88
N ASP A 30 10.92 7.30 -13.98
CA ASP A 30 10.47 6.97 -15.33
C ASP A 30 10.87 5.54 -15.67
N VAL A 31 9.87 4.73 -15.97
CA VAL A 31 10.00 3.31 -16.38
C VAL A 31 9.33 3.08 -17.73
N SER A 32 9.29 4.10 -18.60
CA SER A 32 8.63 4.05 -19.90
C SER A 32 9.22 3.02 -20.86
N ILE A 33 10.42 2.48 -20.56
CA ILE A 33 10.98 1.31 -21.26
C ILE A 33 10.02 0.11 -21.21
N LEU A 34 9.16 0.02 -20.20
CA LEU A 34 8.14 -1.02 -20.04
C LEU A 34 6.82 -0.71 -20.76
N SER A 35 6.69 0.49 -21.35
CA SER A 35 5.46 0.88 -22.04
C SER A 35 5.34 0.17 -23.40
N PRO A 36 4.18 -0.40 -23.73
CA PRO A 36 3.93 -0.96 -25.05
C PRO A 36 3.67 0.13 -26.11
N ASN A 37 3.43 1.37 -25.69
CA ASN A 37 3.16 2.50 -26.55
C ASN A 37 4.22 3.60 -26.33
N PRO A 38 5.03 3.97 -27.36
CA PRO A 38 6.09 4.97 -27.22
C PRO A 38 5.56 6.37 -26.90
N ASN A 39 4.28 6.66 -27.13
CA ASN A 39 3.65 7.95 -26.80
C ASN A 39 3.08 7.98 -25.38
N VAL A 40 3.19 6.88 -24.61
CA VAL A 40 2.68 6.80 -23.24
C VAL A 40 3.83 6.58 -22.27
N ARG A 41 4.03 7.55 -21.38
CA ARG A 41 5.03 7.46 -20.31
C ARG A 41 4.46 6.67 -19.12
N LEU A 42 5.30 5.80 -18.54
CA LEU A 42 5.02 5.08 -17.31
C LEU A 42 5.94 5.61 -16.20
N ILE A 43 5.34 6.12 -15.15
CA ILE A 43 6.07 6.70 -14.01
C ILE A 43 5.73 5.94 -12.73
N ALA A 44 6.76 5.41 -12.08
CA ALA A 44 6.63 4.65 -10.84
C ALA A 44 6.77 5.57 -9.62
N LYS A 45 5.77 5.64 -8.74
CA LYS A 45 5.85 6.28 -7.42
C LYS A 45 6.38 5.26 -6.42
N LEU A 46 7.63 5.44 -5.96
CA LEU A 46 8.35 4.44 -5.17
C LEU A 46 8.00 4.50 -3.67
N GLU A 47 6.83 4.03 -3.28
CA GLU A 47 6.42 3.98 -1.87
C GLU A 47 7.23 2.97 -1.04
N SER A 48 7.97 2.07 -1.69
CA SER A 48 8.98 1.21 -1.06
C SER A 48 10.14 1.98 -0.42
N GLN A 49 10.32 3.26 -0.76
CA GLN A 49 11.36 4.13 -0.19
C GLN A 49 10.95 4.79 1.14
N ASN A 50 9.74 4.58 1.62
CA ASN A 50 9.40 4.93 2.99
C ASN A 50 10.26 4.13 3.99
N PRO A 51 10.52 4.63 5.21
CA PRO A 51 11.49 4.03 6.15
C PRO A 51 11.18 2.60 6.58
N PHE A 52 9.90 2.20 6.64
CA PHE A 52 9.49 0.83 6.95
C PHE A 52 9.15 0.02 5.69
N GLY A 53 9.43 0.61 4.52
CA GLY A 53 9.47 -0.04 3.23
C GLY A 53 8.13 -0.20 2.52
N SER A 54 7.13 0.65 2.79
CA SER A 54 5.86 0.56 2.06
C SER A 54 5.01 1.83 2.07
N VAL A 55 4.01 1.84 1.21
CA VAL A 55 2.92 2.83 1.16
C VAL A 55 2.15 2.93 2.48
N LYS A 56 2.19 1.90 3.31
CA LYS A 56 1.45 1.83 4.58
C LYS A 56 2.09 2.63 5.70
N ASP A 57 3.35 3.05 5.57
CA ASP A 57 4.02 3.92 6.52
C ASP A 57 3.24 5.23 6.70
N ARG A 58 2.71 5.78 5.59
CA ARG A 58 1.91 7.01 5.59
C ARG A 58 0.62 6.85 6.40
N ILE A 59 -0.14 5.80 6.13
CA ILE A 59 -1.43 5.60 6.81
C ILE A 59 -1.23 5.21 8.27
N ALA A 60 -0.21 4.43 8.60
CA ALA A 60 0.11 4.06 9.98
C ALA A 60 0.43 5.29 10.82
N LYS A 61 1.27 6.20 10.31
CA LYS A 61 1.54 7.49 10.96
C LYS A 61 0.26 8.31 11.14
N SER A 62 -0.51 8.49 10.06
CA SER A 62 -1.73 9.30 10.09
C SER A 62 -2.79 8.75 11.04
N MET A 63 -3.00 7.43 11.07
CA MET A 63 -3.98 6.81 11.95
C MET A 63 -3.62 6.93 13.44
N ILE A 64 -2.32 6.75 13.79
CA ILE A 64 -1.85 6.93 15.17
C ILE A 64 -1.96 8.40 15.58
N GLU A 65 -1.47 9.34 14.78
CA GLU A 65 -1.50 10.77 15.07
C GLU A 65 -2.95 11.32 15.14
N ASP A 66 -3.86 10.82 14.30
CA ASP A 66 -5.27 11.15 14.39
C ASP A 66 -5.92 10.61 15.67
N ALA A 67 -5.59 9.38 16.05
CA ALA A 67 -6.10 8.78 17.28
C ALA A 67 -5.59 9.52 18.53
N GLU A 68 -4.32 9.94 18.55
CA GLU A 68 -3.74 10.80 19.61
C GLU A 68 -4.47 12.14 19.67
N ARG A 69 -4.59 12.83 18.54
CA ARG A 69 -5.21 14.15 18.43
C ARG A 69 -6.68 14.16 18.86
N THR A 70 -7.39 13.09 18.57
CA THR A 70 -8.83 12.95 18.91
C THR A 70 -9.08 12.35 20.29
N GLY A 71 -8.03 11.98 21.03
CA GLY A 71 -8.14 11.35 22.35
C GLY A 71 -8.59 9.88 22.30
N ARG A 72 -8.65 9.26 21.12
CA ARG A 72 -8.94 7.81 20.97
C ARG A 72 -7.76 6.94 21.38
N LEU A 73 -6.54 7.47 21.34
CA LEU A 73 -5.32 6.82 21.79
C LEU A 73 -4.65 7.67 22.86
N MET A 74 -4.62 7.16 24.09
CA MET A 74 -4.00 7.82 25.24
C MET A 74 -2.60 7.26 25.48
N PRO A 75 -1.68 8.04 26.07
CA PRO A 75 -0.32 7.57 26.41
C PRO A 75 -0.33 6.23 27.14
N GLY A 76 0.44 5.26 26.65
CA GLY A 76 0.55 3.91 27.21
C GLY A 76 -0.62 2.97 26.89
N GLN A 77 -1.66 3.43 26.23
CA GLN A 77 -2.79 2.60 25.79
C GLN A 77 -2.34 1.61 24.71
N ARG A 78 -2.88 0.40 24.76
CA ARG A 78 -2.57 -0.65 23.75
C ARG A 78 -3.30 -0.39 22.43
N ILE A 79 -2.57 -0.54 21.32
CA ILE A 79 -3.13 -0.57 19.98
C ILE A 79 -3.43 -2.03 19.60
N VAL A 80 -4.54 -2.26 18.90
CA VAL A 80 -4.87 -3.56 18.28
C VAL A 80 -5.21 -3.35 16.81
N GLU A 81 -4.65 -4.20 15.92
CA GLU A 81 -4.93 -4.12 14.48
C GLU A 81 -4.83 -5.50 13.82
N PRO A 82 -5.79 -5.90 12.98
CA PRO A 82 -5.67 -7.08 12.13
C PRO A 82 -4.85 -6.70 10.88
N SER A 83 -3.64 -7.22 10.78
CA SER A 83 -2.82 -6.98 9.60
C SER A 83 -1.73 -8.03 9.45
N SER A 84 -1.78 -8.77 8.36
CA SER A 84 -0.75 -9.73 7.98
C SER A 84 0.43 -9.11 7.22
N GLY A 85 0.39 -7.81 6.94
CA GLY A 85 1.32 -7.20 6.00
C GLY A 85 1.87 -5.85 6.44
N ASN A 86 2.07 -5.01 5.45
CA ASN A 86 2.76 -3.73 5.59
C ASN A 86 2.18 -2.78 6.63
N THR A 87 0.85 -2.79 6.81
CA THR A 87 0.21 -1.95 7.83
C THR A 87 0.62 -2.35 9.24
N GLY A 88 0.61 -3.65 9.55
CA GLY A 88 1.05 -4.16 10.84
C GLY A 88 2.50 -3.80 11.13
N ILE A 89 3.39 -3.97 10.14
CA ILE A 89 4.82 -3.63 10.26
C ILE A 89 5.01 -2.14 10.55
N ALA A 90 4.37 -1.26 9.76
CA ALA A 90 4.49 0.19 9.96
C ALA A 90 3.89 0.64 11.30
N LEU A 91 2.72 0.09 11.69
CA LEU A 91 2.12 0.39 12.99
C LEU A 91 3.00 -0.08 14.14
N ALA A 92 3.58 -1.28 14.06
CA ALA A 92 4.47 -1.80 15.11
C ALA A 92 5.71 -0.90 15.27
N ALA A 93 6.34 -0.50 14.17
CA ALA A 93 7.50 0.39 14.19
C ALA A 93 7.16 1.76 14.83
N ILE A 94 6.06 2.38 14.39
CA ILE A 94 5.64 3.70 14.90
C ILE A 94 5.19 3.61 16.36
N ALA A 95 4.42 2.58 16.72
CA ALA A 95 3.99 2.33 18.09
C ALA A 95 5.20 2.17 19.03
N ARG A 96 6.21 1.39 18.62
CA ARG A 96 7.47 1.23 19.37
C ARG A 96 8.16 2.56 19.60
N MET A 97 8.28 3.40 18.57
CA MET A 97 8.93 4.71 18.67
C MET A 97 8.18 5.69 19.57
N LYS A 98 6.84 5.60 19.57
CA LYS A 98 5.97 6.47 20.39
C LYS A 98 5.66 5.89 21.79
N GLY A 99 6.16 4.68 22.12
CA GLY A 99 5.97 4.05 23.42
C GLY A 99 4.62 3.38 23.64
N TYR A 100 3.92 3.00 22.57
CA TYR A 100 2.65 2.27 22.66
C TYR A 100 2.87 0.75 22.58
N PRO A 101 2.29 -0.04 23.49
CA PRO A 101 2.17 -1.48 23.27
C PRO A 101 1.22 -1.75 22.11
N ILE A 102 1.55 -2.74 21.26
CA ILE A 102 0.73 -3.10 20.10
C ILE A 102 0.54 -4.59 20.00
N THR A 103 -0.68 -5.01 19.69
CA THR A 103 -1.05 -6.40 19.36
C THR A 103 -1.50 -6.47 17.91
N ILE A 104 -0.83 -7.31 17.13
CA ILE A 104 -1.17 -7.57 15.72
C ILE A 104 -1.78 -8.97 15.60
N LEU A 105 -2.93 -9.03 14.93
CA LEU A 105 -3.57 -10.29 14.59
C LEU A 105 -3.30 -10.65 13.14
N MET A 106 -2.86 -11.89 12.90
CA MET A 106 -2.53 -12.36 11.57
C MET A 106 -2.74 -13.87 11.43
N PRO A 107 -3.09 -14.36 10.21
CA PRO A 107 -3.22 -15.81 10.00
C PRO A 107 -1.87 -16.52 10.08
N THR A 108 -1.89 -17.80 10.44
CA THR A 108 -0.67 -18.64 10.56
C THR A 108 0.08 -18.80 9.25
N SER A 109 -0.60 -18.59 8.16
CA SER A 109 -0.11 -18.80 6.80
C SER A 109 0.77 -17.66 6.22
N VAL A 110 1.09 -16.59 6.98
CA VAL A 110 1.97 -15.48 6.54
C VAL A 110 3.44 -15.88 6.38
N SER A 111 4.16 -15.16 5.51
CA SER A 111 5.60 -15.35 5.33
C SER A 111 6.39 -15.11 6.62
N ILE A 112 7.48 -15.84 6.79
CA ILE A 112 8.32 -15.76 8.00
C ILE A 112 8.91 -14.35 8.18
N GLU A 113 9.28 -13.67 7.09
CA GLU A 113 9.87 -12.34 7.13
C GLU A 113 8.94 -11.32 7.77
N ARG A 114 7.63 -11.37 7.47
CA ARG A 114 6.65 -10.46 8.07
C ARG A 114 6.51 -10.65 9.56
N ARG A 115 6.48 -11.91 10.02
CA ARG A 115 6.45 -12.23 11.44
C ARG A 115 7.71 -11.71 12.14
N GLN A 116 8.88 -11.99 11.59
CA GLN A 116 10.16 -11.52 12.12
C GLN A 116 10.22 -9.98 12.21
N MET A 117 9.73 -9.26 11.20
CA MET A 117 9.68 -7.79 11.24
C MET A 117 8.79 -7.28 12.37
N LEU A 118 7.64 -7.86 12.61
CA LEU A 118 6.76 -7.50 13.73
C LEU A 118 7.43 -7.77 15.09
N GLU A 119 8.08 -8.91 15.24
CA GLU A 119 8.81 -9.29 16.45
C GLU A 119 9.97 -8.33 16.75
N VAL A 120 10.74 -7.93 15.70
CA VAL A 120 11.83 -6.95 15.84
C VAL A 120 11.33 -5.61 16.37
N PHE A 121 10.14 -5.17 15.92
CA PHE A 121 9.51 -3.95 16.45
C PHE A 121 8.78 -4.15 17.78
N GLY A 122 8.80 -5.36 18.34
CA GLY A 122 8.25 -5.67 19.66
C GLY A 122 6.72 -5.75 19.70
N ALA A 123 6.09 -6.04 18.58
CA ALA A 123 4.65 -6.30 18.55
C ALA A 123 4.32 -7.65 19.20
N GLU A 124 3.26 -7.70 19.98
CA GLU A 124 2.61 -8.96 20.37
C GLU A 124 1.84 -9.50 19.18
N ILE A 125 2.03 -10.79 18.86
CA ILE A 125 1.38 -11.40 17.70
C ILE A 125 0.37 -12.44 18.19
N ILE A 126 -0.88 -12.30 17.76
CA ILE A 126 -1.93 -13.31 17.92
C ILE A 126 -2.18 -13.96 16.56
N LEU A 127 -1.90 -15.26 16.49
CA LEU A 127 -2.13 -16.04 15.27
C LEU A 127 -3.58 -16.52 15.20
N THR A 128 -4.18 -16.37 14.01
CA THR A 128 -5.51 -16.90 13.68
C THR A 128 -5.39 -18.08 12.70
N PRO A 129 -6.42 -18.94 12.57
CA PRO A 129 -6.39 -20.03 11.62
C PRO A 129 -6.09 -19.57 10.20
N GLY A 130 -5.15 -20.25 9.52
CA GLY A 130 -4.70 -19.88 8.17
C GLY A 130 -5.80 -19.97 7.13
N GLU A 131 -6.70 -20.94 7.26
CA GLU A 131 -7.85 -21.14 6.38
C GLU A 131 -8.88 -20.01 6.41
N GLU A 132 -8.93 -19.24 7.51
CA GLU A 132 -9.82 -18.09 7.64
C GLU A 132 -9.24 -16.81 7.02
N GLY A 133 -7.96 -16.81 6.68
CA GLY A 133 -7.25 -15.69 6.10
C GLY A 133 -7.35 -14.40 6.91
N SER A 134 -7.26 -13.25 6.24
CA SER A 134 -7.38 -11.94 6.88
C SER A 134 -8.77 -11.68 7.48
N ASN A 135 -9.82 -12.27 6.93
CA ASN A 135 -11.17 -12.09 7.47
C ASN A 135 -11.30 -12.69 8.88
N GLY A 136 -10.64 -13.82 9.15
CA GLY A 136 -10.54 -14.39 10.50
C GLY A 136 -9.83 -13.46 11.47
N ALA A 137 -8.71 -12.88 11.03
CA ALA A 137 -7.98 -11.92 11.85
C ALA A 137 -8.81 -10.65 12.15
N VAL A 138 -9.57 -10.15 11.17
CA VAL A 138 -10.48 -9.00 11.36
C VAL A 138 -11.56 -9.32 12.39
N ARG A 139 -12.26 -10.46 12.25
CA ARG A 139 -13.29 -10.86 13.22
C ARG A 139 -12.71 -10.96 14.63
N ARG A 140 -11.56 -11.62 14.77
CA ARG A 140 -10.91 -11.79 16.07
C ARG A 140 -10.44 -10.46 16.67
N ALA A 141 -9.96 -9.54 15.87
CA ALA A 141 -9.59 -8.19 16.34
C ALA A 141 -10.81 -7.42 16.84
N GLN A 142 -11.94 -7.50 16.14
CA GLN A 142 -13.20 -6.88 16.57
C GLN A 142 -13.70 -7.46 17.90
N GLU A 143 -13.62 -8.79 18.07
CA GLU A 143 -13.96 -9.44 19.33
C GLU A 143 -13.08 -8.97 20.49
N LEU A 144 -11.76 -8.89 20.27
CA LEU A 144 -10.82 -8.40 21.28
C LEU A 144 -11.06 -6.93 21.62
N ALA A 145 -11.30 -6.09 20.62
CA ALA A 145 -11.63 -4.69 20.84
C ALA A 145 -12.93 -4.51 21.64
N ALA A 146 -13.92 -5.38 21.44
CA ALA A 146 -15.16 -5.38 22.24
C ALA A 146 -14.94 -5.87 23.68
N GLN A 147 -14.03 -6.84 23.88
CA GLN A 147 -13.65 -7.36 25.20
C GLN A 147 -12.74 -6.40 25.99
N HIS A 148 -11.98 -5.57 25.27
CA HIS A 148 -11.00 -4.64 25.79
C HIS A 148 -11.29 -3.20 25.28
N PRO A 149 -12.35 -2.56 25.80
CA PRO A 149 -12.72 -1.20 25.36
C PRO A 149 -11.64 -0.15 25.69
N GLU A 150 -10.69 -0.49 26.58
CA GLU A 150 -9.52 0.31 26.87
C GLU A 150 -8.42 0.22 25.79
N TRP A 151 -8.51 -0.68 24.81
CA TRP A 151 -7.59 -0.78 23.69
C TRP A 151 -8.01 0.12 22.54
N CYS A 152 -7.05 0.64 21.79
CA CYS A 152 -7.31 1.44 20.60
C CYS A 152 -7.32 0.55 19.35
N PHE A 153 -8.49 0.33 18.77
CA PHE A 153 -8.65 -0.35 17.49
C PHE A 153 -8.63 0.66 16.35
N LEU A 154 -7.58 0.66 15.52
CA LEU A 154 -7.38 1.65 14.47
C LEU A 154 -8.22 1.37 13.23
N TYR A 155 -8.34 0.11 12.83
CA TYR A 155 -9.19 -0.39 11.74
C TYR A 155 -8.96 0.30 10.40
N GLN A 156 -7.86 -0.04 9.72
CA GLN A 156 -7.44 0.59 8.47
C GLN A 156 -8.49 0.64 7.34
N TYR A 157 -9.44 -0.31 7.31
CA TYR A 157 -10.47 -0.40 6.27
C TYR A 157 -11.61 0.61 6.42
N GLY A 158 -11.83 1.12 7.63
CA GLY A 158 -12.89 2.08 7.95
C GLY A 158 -12.38 3.38 8.55
N ASN A 159 -11.06 3.60 8.61
CA ASN A 159 -10.46 4.78 9.21
C ASN A 159 -10.19 5.87 8.17
N ASP A 160 -10.86 7.01 8.29
CA ASP A 160 -10.71 8.14 7.37
C ASP A 160 -9.29 8.76 7.37
N ALA A 161 -8.50 8.54 8.41
CA ALA A 161 -7.10 8.95 8.42
C ALA A 161 -6.25 8.20 7.36
N ASN A 162 -6.70 7.03 6.90
CA ASN A 162 -6.06 6.28 5.81
C ASN A 162 -6.11 7.06 4.48
N PRO A 163 -7.26 7.29 3.85
CA PRO A 163 -7.30 8.05 2.60
C PRO A 163 -6.84 9.50 2.77
N ARG A 164 -7.07 10.13 3.92
CA ARG A 164 -6.61 11.47 4.23
C ARG A 164 -5.08 11.58 4.17
N ALA A 165 -4.33 10.59 4.66
CA ALA A 165 -2.87 10.56 4.54
C ALA A 165 -2.41 10.71 3.09
N HIS A 166 -3.09 10.04 2.17
CA HIS A 166 -2.77 10.09 0.75
C HIS A 166 -3.25 11.38 0.07
N TYR A 167 -4.40 11.90 0.50
CA TYR A 167 -4.91 13.18 0.03
C TYR A 167 -3.99 14.34 0.43
N GLU A 168 -3.47 14.32 1.66
CA GLU A 168 -2.61 15.39 2.19
C GLU A 168 -1.14 15.27 1.77
N THR A 169 -0.67 14.09 1.34
CA THR A 169 0.75 13.86 1.06
C THR A 169 1.00 13.26 -0.33
N THR A 170 0.56 12.04 -0.61
CA THR A 170 0.90 11.31 -1.84
C THR A 170 0.35 12.00 -3.09
N GLY A 171 -0.89 12.46 -3.05
CA GLY A 171 -1.52 13.20 -4.14
C GLY A 171 -0.78 14.50 -4.48
N PRO A 172 -0.54 15.39 -3.50
CA PRO A 172 0.27 16.60 -3.68
C PRO A 172 1.68 16.34 -4.21
N GLU A 173 2.36 15.29 -3.71
CA GLU A 173 3.68 14.91 -4.19
C GLU A 173 3.66 14.50 -5.67
N ILE A 174 2.70 13.67 -6.07
CA ILE A 174 2.57 13.22 -7.47
C ILE A 174 2.30 14.41 -8.38
N TYR A 175 1.35 15.26 -8.03
CA TYR A 175 0.98 16.40 -8.88
C TYR A 175 2.09 17.45 -8.97
N ARG A 176 2.81 17.70 -7.88
CA ARG A 176 3.97 18.60 -7.85
C ARG A 176 5.09 18.13 -8.77
N ASP A 177 5.39 16.81 -8.76
CA ASP A 177 6.54 16.24 -9.43
C ASP A 177 6.21 15.75 -10.87
N CYS A 178 4.92 15.58 -11.19
CA CYS A 178 4.41 15.18 -12.51
C CYS A 178 3.05 15.85 -12.79
N PRO A 179 3.00 17.18 -13.01
CA PRO A 179 1.73 17.90 -13.22
C PRO A 179 1.04 17.53 -14.55
N GLU A 180 1.76 16.95 -15.50
CA GLU A 180 1.25 16.43 -16.77
C GLU A 180 0.57 15.05 -16.68
N ILE A 181 0.39 14.50 -15.49
CA ILE A 181 -0.29 13.23 -15.25
C ILE A 181 -1.68 13.18 -15.88
N THR A 182 -1.96 12.11 -16.64
CA THR A 182 -3.28 11.86 -17.26
C THR A 182 -4.03 10.70 -16.60
N HIS A 183 -3.29 9.74 -16.06
CA HIS A 183 -3.86 8.55 -15.42
C HIS A 183 -3.13 8.22 -14.13
N PHE A 184 -3.88 7.91 -13.08
CA PHE A 184 -3.35 7.35 -11.85
C PHE A 184 -3.81 5.90 -11.70
N VAL A 185 -2.86 4.97 -11.50
CA VAL A 185 -3.13 3.53 -11.40
C VAL A 185 -2.64 3.00 -10.06
N ALA A 186 -3.51 2.35 -9.31
CA ALA A 186 -3.13 1.70 -8.06
C ALA A 186 -3.97 0.46 -7.76
N GLY A 187 -3.39 -0.47 -7.01
CA GLY A 187 -4.07 -1.66 -6.53
C GLY A 187 -5.16 -1.34 -5.51
N LEU A 188 -6.25 -2.08 -5.58
CA LEU A 188 -7.41 -1.94 -4.72
C LEU A 188 -7.29 -2.88 -3.51
N GLY A 189 -6.75 -2.38 -2.39
CA GLY A 189 -6.70 -3.07 -1.09
C GLY A 189 -7.71 -2.47 -0.12
N THR A 190 -7.25 -1.58 0.78
CA THR A 190 -8.14 -0.79 1.66
C THR A 190 -8.86 0.35 0.92
N SER A 191 -8.50 0.61 -0.32
CA SER A 191 -8.92 1.75 -1.16
C SER A 191 -8.31 3.10 -0.78
N GLY A 192 -7.64 3.23 0.37
CA GLY A 192 -7.17 4.52 0.88
C GLY A 192 -6.29 5.28 -0.10
N THR A 193 -5.33 4.61 -0.73
CA THR A 193 -4.43 5.22 -1.72
C THR A 193 -5.20 5.74 -2.93
N LEU A 194 -6.06 4.90 -3.52
CA LEU A 194 -6.89 5.28 -4.66
C LEU A 194 -7.79 6.48 -4.33
N MET A 195 -8.49 6.43 -3.21
CA MET A 195 -9.44 7.48 -2.82
C MET A 195 -8.74 8.79 -2.49
N GLY A 196 -7.69 8.74 -1.65
CA GLY A 196 -6.97 9.94 -1.23
C GLY A 196 -6.25 10.62 -2.39
N VAL A 197 -5.44 9.87 -3.16
CA VAL A 197 -4.74 10.42 -4.32
C VAL A 197 -5.74 10.84 -5.42
N GLY A 198 -6.71 9.98 -5.72
CA GLY A 198 -7.67 10.23 -6.79
C GLY A 198 -8.51 11.50 -6.54
N LYS A 199 -9.01 11.68 -5.31
CA LYS A 199 -9.72 12.90 -4.93
C LYS A 199 -8.84 14.13 -5.12
N TYR A 200 -7.62 14.12 -4.58
CA TYR A 200 -6.71 15.27 -4.74
C TYR A 200 -6.42 15.58 -6.22
N LEU A 201 -6.07 14.57 -7.02
CA LEU A 201 -5.73 14.76 -8.42
C LEU A 201 -6.91 15.29 -9.25
N LYS A 202 -8.12 14.77 -9.03
CA LYS A 202 -9.34 15.27 -9.73
C LYS A 202 -9.73 16.67 -9.31
N GLU A 203 -9.41 17.11 -8.10
CA GLU A 203 -9.57 18.51 -7.68
C GLU A 203 -8.57 19.46 -8.38
N GLN A 204 -7.38 18.96 -8.74
CA GLN A 204 -6.41 19.74 -9.53
C GLN A 204 -6.76 19.75 -11.03
N ASN A 205 -7.14 18.58 -11.57
CA ASN A 205 -7.57 18.42 -12.95
C ASN A 205 -8.60 17.29 -13.05
N PRO A 206 -9.89 17.60 -13.32
CA PRO A 206 -10.96 16.63 -13.38
C PRO A 206 -10.83 15.63 -14.55
N ASP A 207 -10.00 15.89 -15.54
CA ASP A 207 -9.77 15.02 -16.69
C ASP A 207 -8.83 13.84 -16.34
N ILE A 208 -8.09 13.90 -15.24
CA ILE A 208 -7.22 12.81 -14.79
C ILE A 208 -8.08 11.57 -14.50
N LYS A 209 -7.70 10.44 -15.10
CA LYS A 209 -8.42 9.15 -14.95
C LYS A 209 -7.86 8.35 -13.78
N LEU A 210 -8.75 7.92 -12.92
CA LEU A 210 -8.45 7.05 -11.79
C LEU A 210 -8.74 5.60 -12.14
N VAL A 211 -7.72 4.75 -12.12
CA VAL A 211 -7.82 3.34 -12.51
C VAL A 211 -7.46 2.44 -11.33
N ALA A 212 -8.41 1.61 -10.90
CA ALA A 212 -8.17 0.59 -9.90
C ALA A 212 -7.67 -0.70 -10.54
N VAL A 213 -6.75 -1.39 -9.85
CA VAL A 213 -6.31 -2.73 -10.20
C VAL A 213 -6.83 -3.72 -9.15
N GLU A 214 -7.52 -4.76 -9.62
CA GLU A 214 -8.07 -5.82 -8.78
C GLU A 214 -7.78 -7.21 -9.39
N PRO A 215 -7.72 -8.30 -8.59
CA PRO A 215 -7.65 -9.64 -9.13
C PRO A 215 -9.00 -10.05 -9.76
N PRO A 216 -9.06 -11.11 -10.57
CA PRO A 216 -10.31 -11.73 -10.95
C PRO A 216 -11.10 -12.21 -9.71
N LEU A 217 -12.41 -12.26 -9.82
CA LEU A 217 -13.25 -12.81 -8.75
C LEU A 217 -12.84 -14.26 -8.46
N GLY A 218 -12.58 -14.55 -7.16
CA GLY A 218 -12.12 -15.86 -6.70
C GLY A 218 -10.61 -16.11 -6.83
N GLU A 219 -9.86 -15.26 -7.54
CA GLU A 219 -8.39 -15.30 -7.57
C GLU A 219 -7.81 -14.29 -6.55
N ARG A 220 -6.55 -14.48 -6.18
CA ARG A 220 -5.91 -13.67 -5.13
C ARG A 220 -4.58 -13.10 -5.59
N VAL A 221 -4.42 -11.79 -5.46
CA VAL A 221 -3.15 -11.08 -5.59
C VAL A 221 -2.82 -10.41 -4.27
N GLU A 222 -1.60 -10.56 -3.82
CA GLU A 222 -1.11 -10.04 -2.53
C GLU A 222 -1.47 -8.55 -2.35
N GLY A 223 -2.16 -8.24 -1.26
CA GLY A 223 -2.55 -6.87 -0.92
C GLY A 223 -3.69 -6.28 -1.74
N LEU A 224 -4.29 -7.02 -2.66
CA LEU A 224 -5.42 -6.57 -3.47
C LEU A 224 -6.72 -7.32 -3.13
N ARG A 225 -7.84 -6.66 -3.41
CA ARG A 225 -9.20 -7.20 -3.28
C ARG A 225 -9.98 -6.98 -4.57
N ASN A 226 -10.97 -7.80 -4.81
CA ASN A 226 -11.99 -7.55 -5.81
C ASN A 226 -13.22 -6.94 -5.13
N LEU A 227 -13.78 -5.84 -5.68
CA LEU A 227 -14.95 -5.17 -5.09
C LEU A 227 -16.21 -6.02 -5.16
N ASP A 228 -16.26 -6.98 -6.08
CA ASP A 228 -17.41 -7.86 -6.27
C ASP A 228 -17.33 -9.12 -5.40
N ASP A 229 -16.29 -9.25 -4.54
CA ASP A 229 -16.07 -10.38 -3.62
C ASP A 229 -16.88 -10.26 -2.29
N GLY A 230 -17.93 -9.48 -2.29
CA GLY A 230 -18.87 -9.36 -1.17
C GLY A 230 -18.40 -8.47 -0.01
N TYR A 231 -17.19 -7.95 -0.01
CA TYR A 231 -16.72 -6.98 0.98
C TYR A 231 -16.19 -5.71 0.33
N ILE A 232 -16.89 -4.62 0.54
CA ILE A 232 -16.45 -3.28 0.12
C ILE A 232 -15.84 -2.58 1.35
N PRO A 233 -14.56 -2.13 1.29
CA PRO A 233 -13.99 -1.36 2.38
C PRO A 233 -14.81 -0.09 2.66
N PRO A 234 -15.18 0.21 3.92
CA PRO A 234 -15.94 1.43 4.24
C PRO A 234 -15.27 2.72 3.73
N VAL A 235 -13.95 2.76 3.70
CA VAL A 235 -13.17 3.88 3.10
C VAL A 235 -13.57 4.12 1.64
N PHE A 236 -13.86 3.08 0.85
CA PHE A 236 -14.25 3.23 -0.54
C PHE A 236 -15.59 3.97 -0.67
N ASP A 237 -16.60 3.53 0.09
CA ASP A 237 -17.94 4.16 0.05
C ASP A 237 -17.93 5.55 0.70
N ASN A 238 -17.27 5.72 1.84
CA ASN A 238 -17.18 7.00 2.54
C ASN A 238 -16.50 8.10 1.72
N TRP A 239 -15.59 7.72 0.83
CA TRP A 239 -14.85 8.63 -0.04
C TRP A 239 -15.39 8.67 -1.47
N HIS A 240 -16.64 8.28 -1.67
CA HIS A 240 -17.33 8.32 -2.97
C HIS A 240 -16.60 7.56 -4.08
N GLY A 241 -16.07 6.39 -3.75
CA GLY A 241 -15.23 5.61 -4.66
C GLY A 241 -15.90 5.26 -5.99
N ARG A 242 -17.23 5.02 -5.99
CA ARG A 242 -18.00 4.71 -7.20
C ARG A 242 -18.06 5.89 -8.19
N GLU A 243 -17.99 7.11 -7.68
CA GLU A 243 -18.04 8.35 -8.47
C GLU A 243 -16.62 8.79 -8.90
N LEU A 244 -15.63 8.56 -8.03
CA LEU A 244 -14.24 8.92 -8.29
C LEU A 244 -13.58 7.98 -9.30
N LEU A 245 -13.89 6.68 -9.26
CA LEU A 245 -13.23 5.67 -10.07
C LEU A 245 -13.73 5.69 -11.51
N ASP A 246 -12.82 5.91 -12.46
CA ASP A 246 -13.17 5.90 -13.89
C ASP A 246 -13.17 4.48 -14.48
N ARG A 247 -12.22 3.63 -14.06
CA ARG A 247 -12.05 2.29 -14.63
C ARG A 247 -11.47 1.29 -13.63
N LYS A 248 -11.75 0.00 -13.88
CA LYS A 248 -11.07 -1.12 -13.23
C LYS A 248 -10.26 -1.91 -14.26
N ARG A 249 -9.12 -2.46 -13.83
CA ARG A 249 -8.31 -3.40 -14.60
C ARG A 249 -8.10 -4.65 -13.77
N VAL A 250 -8.50 -5.76 -14.36
CA VAL A 250 -8.29 -7.07 -13.76
C VAL A 250 -6.89 -7.55 -14.10
N VAL A 251 -6.14 -7.97 -13.08
CA VAL A 251 -4.78 -8.51 -13.20
C VAL A 251 -4.73 -9.84 -12.46
N ARG A 252 -4.34 -10.91 -13.18
CA ARG A 252 -4.21 -12.25 -12.61
C ARG A 252 -2.94 -12.38 -11.77
N PRO A 253 -2.87 -13.35 -10.83
CA PRO A 253 -1.68 -13.61 -10.01
C PRO A 253 -0.42 -13.79 -10.87
N ARG A 254 -0.50 -14.58 -11.93
CA ARG A 254 0.62 -14.81 -12.85
C ARG A 254 1.13 -13.53 -13.52
N GLU A 255 0.22 -12.69 -14.03
CA GLU A 255 0.58 -11.39 -14.62
C GLU A 255 1.29 -10.50 -13.58
N SER A 256 0.79 -10.49 -12.34
CA SER A 256 1.40 -9.75 -11.25
C SER A 256 2.86 -10.18 -11.02
N LEU A 257 3.13 -11.50 -10.97
CA LEU A 257 4.48 -12.05 -10.82
C LEU A 257 5.37 -11.72 -12.02
N GLU A 258 4.88 -11.86 -13.24
CA GLU A 258 5.62 -11.54 -14.46
C GLU A 258 6.07 -10.08 -14.49
N TRP A 259 5.16 -9.14 -14.19
CA TRP A 259 5.49 -7.72 -14.18
C TRP A 259 6.33 -7.30 -12.97
N THR A 260 6.22 -8.02 -11.85
CA THR A 260 7.14 -7.86 -10.72
C THR A 260 8.57 -8.22 -11.12
N ARG A 261 8.77 -9.31 -11.84
CA ARG A 261 10.11 -9.72 -12.34
C ARG A 261 10.63 -8.76 -13.40
N ARG A 262 9.77 -8.28 -14.28
CA ARG A 262 10.15 -7.36 -15.35
C ARG A 262 10.64 -6.02 -14.82
N ILE A 263 9.96 -5.41 -13.86
CA ILE A 263 10.41 -4.13 -13.29
C ILE A 263 11.74 -4.29 -12.54
N VAL A 264 11.98 -5.45 -11.92
CA VAL A 264 13.28 -5.78 -11.32
C VAL A 264 14.36 -5.88 -12.40
N ALA A 265 14.12 -6.68 -13.43
CA ALA A 265 15.12 -6.99 -14.46
C ALA A 265 15.44 -5.81 -15.39
N GLU A 266 14.40 -5.04 -15.78
CA GLU A 266 14.53 -3.99 -16.79
C GLU A 266 14.76 -2.59 -16.19
N CYS A 267 14.32 -2.36 -14.94
CA CYS A 267 14.41 -1.04 -14.29
C CYS A 267 15.24 -1.05 -12.98
N GLY A 268 15.66 -2.21 -12.48
CA GLY A 268 16.43 -2.32 -11.23
C GLY A 268 15.60 -1.97 -9.98
N ILE A 269 14.26 -1.92 -10.06
CA ILE A 269 13.38 -1.59 -8.95
C ILE A 269 12.93 -2.89 -8.28
N PHE A 270 13.50 -3.20 -7.11
CA PHE A 270 13.14 -4.41 -6.36
C PHE A 270 11.77 -4.24 -5.66
N ALA A 271 10.72 -4.43 -6.43
CA ALA A 271 9.33 -4.20 -6.07
C ALA A 271 8.62 -5.47 -5.55
N GLY A 272 7.62 -5.31 -4.69
CA GLY A 272 6.75 -6.38 -4.23
C GLY A 272 5.66 -6.77 -5.25
N ILE A 273 4.92 -7.85 -4.96
CA ILE A 273 3.97 -8.50 -5.89
C ILE A 273 2.82 -7.55 -6.29
N SER A 274 2.22 -6.83 -5.35
CA SER A 274 1.15 -5.86 -5.65
C SER A 274 1.61 -4.68 -6.52
N SER A 275 2.92 -4.39 -6.51
CA SER A 275 3.53 -3.38 -7.38
C SER A 275 3.57 -3.86 -8.83
N GLY A 276 3.87 -5.16 -9.03
CA GLY A 276 3.77 -5.81 -10.34
C GLY A 276 2.34 -5.78 -10.89
N ALA A 277 1.35 -6.01 -10.03
CA ALA A 277 -0.06 -5.89 -10.43
C ALA A 277 -0.41 -4.45 -10.85
N SER A 278 0.04 -3.45 -10.08
CA SER A 278 -0.19 -2.04 -10.42
C SER A 278 0.45 -1.67 -11.76
N LEU A 279 1.68 -2.16 -12.01
CA LEU A 279 2.37 -1.99 -13.30
C LEU A 279 1.64 -2.70 -14.44
N ALA A 280 1.22 -3.96 -14.24
CA ALA A 280 0.43 -4.70 -15.25
C ALA A 280 -0.84 -3.93 -15.63
N GLY A 281 -1.53 -3.37 -14.64
CA GLY A 281 -2.69 -2.51 -14.86
C GLY A 281 -2.34 -1.24 -15.65
N ALA A 282 -1.23 -0.59 -15.32
CA ALA A 282 -0.74 0.59 -16.04
C ALA A 282 -0.38 0.28 -17.51
N VAL A 283 0.26 -0.86 -17.76
CA VAL A 283 0.59 -1.34 -19.12
C VAL A 283 -0.69 -1.63 -19.93
N LYS A 284 -1.71 -2.23 -19.32
CA LYS A 284 -3.01 -2.44 -19.98
C LYS A 284 -3.64 -1.10 -20.39
N VAL A 285 -3.59 -0.08 -19.52
CA VAL A 285 -4.06 1.26 -19.86
C VAL A 285 -3.23 1.87 -20.99
N ALA A 286 -1.91 1.75 -20.92
CA ALA A 286 -0.99 2.27 -21.95
C ALA A 286 -1.24 1.67 -23.35
N SER A 287 -1.70 0.41 -23.41
CA SER A 287 -2.05 -0.27 -24.67
C SER A 287 -3.37 0.27 -25.29
N GLU A 288 -4.20 0.97 -24.52
CA GLU A 288 -5.55 1.37 -24.94
C GLU A 288 -5.67 2.87 -25.24
N ILE A 289 -4.68 3.67 -24.89
CA ILE A 289 -4.68 5.12 -25.10
C ILE A 289 -3.67 5.52 -26.18
N GLU A 290 -3.93 6.61 -26.88
CA GLU A 290 -3.04 7.11 -27.94
C GLU A 290 -1.79 7.76 -27.39
N GLU A 291 -1.94 8.58 -26.34
CA GLU A 291 -0.86 9.28 -25.64
C GLU A 291 -1.21 9.55 -24.17
N GLY A 292 -0.22 9.77 -23.32
CA GLY A 292 -0.47 10.15 -21.93
C GLY A 292 0.71 9.89 -20.99
N VAL A 293 0.50 10.29 -19.73
CA VAL A 293 1.42 10.06 -18.63
C VAL A 293 0.68 9.31 -17.53
N ILE A 294 1.10 8.08 -17.29
CA ILE A 294 0.50 7.18 -16.29
C ILE A 294 1.42 7.11 -15.07
N VAL A 295 0.93 7.54 -13.91
CA VAL A 295 1.63 7.31 -12.64
C VAL A 295 1.00 6.10 -11.96
N PHE A 296 1.84 5.13 -11.55
CA PHE A 296 1.40 3.97 -10.78
C PHE A 296 2.20 3.81 -9.49
N ILE A 297 1.63 3.08 -8.51
CA ILE A 297 2.23 2.90 -7.20
C ILE A 297 3.11 1.63 -7.15
N VAL A 298 4.38 1.80 -6.78
CA VAL A 298 5.24 0.71 -6.28
C VAL A 298 5.02 0.64 -4.76
N CYS A 299 4.12 -0.27 -4.36
CA CYS A 299 3.56 -0.30 -3.02
C CYS A 299 4.58 -0.59 -1.92
N ASP A 300 5.52 -1.52 -2.18
CA ASP A 300 6.54 -1.95 -1.23
C ASP A 300 7.74 -2.61 -1.94
N GLY A 301 8.76 -2.97 -1.14
CA GLY A 301 9.96 -3.67 -1.62
C GLY A 301 9.82 -5.18 -1.62
N GLY A 302 10.62 -5.83 -2.48
CA GLY A 302 10.60 -7.27 -2.73
C GLY A 302 11.13 -8.15 -1.58
N TRP A 303 11.91 -7.60 -0.66
CA TRP A 303 12.56 -8.39 0.43
C TRP A 303 11.58 -9.11 1.36
N LYS A 304 10.32 -8.72 1.40
CA LYS A 304 9.26 -9.36 2.20
C LYS A 304 8.72 -10.65 1.57
N TYR A 305 9.17 -10.97 0.36
CA TYR A 305 8.65 -12.06 -0.46
C TYR A 305 9.74 -13.04 -0.92
N LEU A 306 10.96 -12.95 -0.36
CA LEU A 306 12.08 -13.78 -0.80
C LEU A 306 11.82 -15.28 -0.59
N SER A 307 11.22 -15.65 0.54
CA SER A 307 10.88 -17.06 0.85
C SER A 307 9.72 -17.61 0.00
N THR A 308 9.00 -16.77 -0.74
CA THR A 308 7.86 -17.20 -1.56
C THR A 308 8.26 -17.78 -2.92
N GLY A 309 9.52 -17.61 -3.33
CA GLY A 309 9.99 -17.97 -4.66
C GLY A 309 9.55 -17.04 -5.78
N ALA A 310 8.87 -15.92 -5.45
CA ALA A 310 8.31 -14.98 -6.44
C ALA A 310 9.31 -14.49 -7.48
N TYR A 311 10.59 -14.40 -7.15
CA TYR A 311 11.66 -13.88 -8.03
C TYR A 311 12.53 -14.97 -8.67
N THR A 312 12.63 -16.15 -8.05
CA THR A 312 13.65 -17.17 -8.36
C THR A 312 13.10 -18.47 -8.91
N ASP A 313 11.90 -18.87 -8.50
CA ASP A 313 11.28 -20.12 -8.94
C ASP A 313 10.73 -19.97 -10.36
N ASP A 314 10.42 -21.06 -11.05
CA ASP A 314 9.63 -20.96 -12.27
C ASP A 314 8.25 -20.34 -11.97
N LEU A 315 7.57 -19.80 -13.00
CA LEU A 315 6.34 -19.07 -12.79
C LEU A 315 5.19 -19.94 -12.26
N ASP A 316 5.13 -21.21 -12.68
CA ASP A 316 4.06 -22.11 -12.23
C ASP A 316 4.25 -22.44 -10.73
N GLN A 317 5.49 -22.66 -10.30
CA GLN A 317 5.79 -22.88 -8.88
C GLN A 317 5.58 -21.63 -8.05
N ALA A 318 5.98 -20.45 -8.55
CA ALA A 318 5.79 -19.18 -7.86
C ALA A 318 4.30 -18.85 -7.71
N GLU A 319 3.48 -19.10 -8.73
CA GLU A 319 2.02 -18.94 -8.69
C GLU A 319 1.39 -19.90 -7.67
N ALA A 320 1.76 -21.19 -7.69
CA ALA A 320 1.27 -22.17 -6.73
C ALA A 320 1.69 -21.86 -5.28
N ASN A 321 2.88 -21.27 -5.07
CA ASN A 321 3.33 -20.80 -3.77
C ASN A 321 2.53 -19.56 -3.34
N ALA A 322 2.28 -18.62 -4.24
CA ALA A 322 1.50 -17.44 -3.97
C ALA A 322 0.08 -17.80 -3.51
N GLU A 323 -0.59 -18.76 -4.13
CA GLU A 323 -1.92 -19.24 -3.73
C GLU A 323 -1.95 -19.77 -2.26
N LYS A 324 -0.85 -20.34 -1.78
CA LYS A 324 -0.73 -20.86 -0.40
C LYS A 324 -0.45 -19.77 0.64
N ILE A 325 0.19 -18.70 0.23
CA ILE A 325 0.72 -17.65 1.11
C ILE A 325 -0.14 -16.38 1.08
N ILE A 326 -1.04 -16.22 0.12
CA ILE A 326 -1.85 -15.01 -0.07
C ILE A 326 -3.08 -14.99 0.84
N TYR A 327 -3.30 -13.83 1.44
CA TYR A 327 -4.26 -13.59 2.52
C TYR A 327 -5.16 -12.41 2.22
N PHE A 328 -6.28 -12.71 1.68
CA PHE A 328 -7.48 -11.85 1.75
C PHE A 328 -8.73 -12.69 1.77
#